data_2e629297fb33bce2523ed55d419cae59
#
_entry.id   2e629297fb33bce2523ed55d419cae59
#
_cell.length_a   1.000
_cell.length_b   1.000
_cell.length_c   1.000
_cell.angle_alpha   90.00
_cell.angle_beta   90.00
_cell.angle_gamma   90.00
#
_symmetry.space_group_name_H-M   'P 1'
#
loop_
_entity.id
_entity.type
_entity.pdbx_description
1 polymer ?
#
loop_
_entity_poly.entity_id
_entity_poly.type
_entity_poly.pdbx_seq_one_letter_code
_entity_poly.pdbx_strand_id
1 'polypeptide(L)'
;MNKKLVVLSGPSGAGLGDIAAAVFATRKDVVPVVPVTARKMKEEEKDGVGFYFYDLEGWNALKESGDLIEATEFAGNDYGTSRRLVKELLDKGLNVMIDRSVDRAAQVKRNMPEALCVYIEPSERVLEERYRAICRSKLELSLRMETAERQREASAFCDARVCSDDLEAAARELSALIG
;
A
#
# COMPACT_ATOMS: atom_id res chain seq x y z
N MET A 1 -16.69 17.07 1.16
CA MET A 1 -16.46 15.61 1.32
C MET A 1 -15.27 15.41 2.22
N ASN A 2 -15.35 14.51 3.20
CA ASN A 2 -14.19 14.18 4.04
C ASN A 2 -13.12 13.49 3.19
N LYS A 3 -11.89 13.97 3.27
CA LYS A 3 -10.74 13.34 2.59
C LYS A 3 -10.37 12.04 3.29
N LYS A 4 -9.85 11.08 2.53
CA LYS A 4 -9.64 9.70 2.97
C LYS A 4 -8.18 9.30 2.89
N LEU A 5 -7.73 8.47 3.85
CA LEU A 5 -6.60 7.58 3.65
C LEU A 5 -7.13 6.35 2.89
N VAL A 6 -6.57 6.09 1.72
CA VAL A 6 -6.88 4.95 0.87
C VAL A 6 -5.73 3.96 0.93
N VAL A 7 -6.02 2.73 1.29
CA VAL A 7 -5.03 1.64 1.39
C VAL A 7 -5.31 0.64 0.29
N LEU A 8 -4.39 0.53 -0.65
CA LEU A 8 -4.42 -0.53 -1.65
C LEU A 8 -3.71 -1.75 -1.10
N SER A 9 -4.31 -2.91 -1.27
CA SER A 9 -3.68 -4.19 -0.99
C SER A 9 -4.01 -5.19 -2.08
N GLY A 10 -3.23 -6.24 -2.19
CA GLY A 10 -3.43 -7.25 -3.22
C GLY A 10 -2.23 -8.19 -3.32
N PRO A 11 -2.36 -9.30 -4.06
CA PRO A 11 -1.26 -10.21 -4.28
C PRO A 11 -0.16 -9.55 -5.13
N SER A 12 1.05 -10.10 -5.04
CA SER A 12 2.10 -9.75 -6.00
C SER A 12 1.56 -9.93 -7.43
N GLY A 13 1.88 -9.02 -8.34
CA GLY A 13 1.34 -9.07 -9.71
C GLY A 13 -0.10 -8.55 -9.87
N ALA A 14 -0.75 -8.04 -8.82
CA ALA A 14 -2.06 -7.42 -8.95
C ALA A 14 -2.04 -6.06 -9.69
N GLY A 15 -0.86 -5.46 -9.87
CA GLY A 15 -0.73 -4.17 -10.58
C GLY A 15 -0.97 -2.95 -9.70
N LEU A 16 -0.77 -3.06 -8.37
CA LEU A 16 -1.01 -1.96 -7.42
C LEU A 16 -0.30 -0.66 -7.83
N GLY A 17 0.98 -0.74 -8.19
CA GLY A 17 1.78 0.42 -8.58
C GLY A 17 1.27 1.10 -9.84
N ASP A 18 0.89 0.30 -10.86
CA ASP A 18 0.37 0.84 -12.13
C ASP A 18 -0.99 1.50 -11.94
N ILE A 19 -1.88 0.88 -11.15
CA ILE A 19 -3.19 1.44 -10.80
C ILE A 19 -3.02 2.73 -10.02
N ALA A 20 -2.15 2.76 -9.01
CA ALA A 20 -1.88 3.97 -8.24
C ALA A 20 -1.32 5.09 -9.13
N ALA A 21 -0.36 4.77 -10.01
CA ALA A 21 0.21 5.74 -10.96
C ALA A 21 -0.86 6.32 -11.90
N ALA A 22 -1.77 5.49 -12.42
CA ALA A 22 -2.88 5.93 -13.27
C ALA A 22 -3.84 6.88 -12.52
N VAL A 23 -4.14 6.57 -11.23
CA VAL A 23 -4.94 7.47 -10.39
C VAL A 23 -4.21 8.80 -10.15
N PHE A 24 -2.93 8.79 -9.77
CA PHE A 24 -2.16 10.02 -9.54
C PHE A 24 -2.03 10.88 -10.81
N ALA A 25 -2.00 10.26 -11.99
CA ALA A 25 -1.96 10.98 -13.26
C ALA A 25 -3.24 11.79 -13.52
N THR A 26 -4.40 11.26 -13.13
CA THR A 26 -5.73 11.84 -13.42
C THR A 26 -6.33 12.62 -12.24
N ARG A 27 -5.96 12.29 -11.01
CA ARG A 27 -6.51 12.84 -9.76
C ARG A 27 -5.45 13.64 -9.00
N LYS A 28 -5.45 14.96 -9.19
CA LYS A 28 -4.49 15.85 -8.50
C LYS A 28 -4.79 16.05 -7.02
N ASP A 29 -5.96 15.66 -6.57
CA ASP A 29 -6.39 15.66 -5.17
C ASP A 29 -6.04 14.32 -4.44
N VAL A 30 -5.41 13.37 -5.12
CA VAL A 30 -4.91 12.11 -4.55
C VAL A 30 -3.39 12.11 -4.60
N VAL A 31 -2.75 11.91 -3.45
CA VAL A 31 -1.28 11.97 -3.34
C VAL A 31 -0.74 10.77 -2.55
N PRO A 32 0.49 10.32 -2.82
CA PRO A 32 1.17 9.38 -1.95
C PRO A 32 1.64 10.07 -0.66
N VAL A 33 1.76 9.32 0.43
CA VAL A 33 2.51 9.76 1.60
C VAL A 33 3.94 9.22 1.51
N VAL A 34 4.91 10.05 1.88
CA VAL A 34 6.30 9.63 2.01
C VAL A 34 6.44 8.75 3.25
N PRO A 35 6.85 7.48 3.12
CA PRO A 35 7.02 6.59 4.27
C PRO A 35 8.20 7.01 5.15
N VAL A 36 8.20 6.52 6.39
CA VAL A 36 9.30 6.70 7.35
C VAL A 36 10.13 5.42 7.48
N THR A 37 11.42 5.55 7.77
CA THR A 37 12.33 4.41 7.95
C THR A 37 13.42 4.72 8.97
N ALA A 38 13.87 3.67 9.69
CA ALA A 38 15.07 3.73 10.52
C ALA A 38 16.34 3.23 9.79
N ARG A 39 16.21 2.90 8.50
CA ARG A 39 17.35 2.55 7.66
C ARG A 39 18.28 3.75 7.47
N LYS A 40 19.55 3.52 7.51
CA LYS A 40 20.54 4.56 7.17
C LYS A 40 20.31 5.08 5.75
N MET A 41 20.26 6.40 5.60
CA MET A 41 20.19 7.09 4.31
C MET A 41 21.46 6.82 3.49
N LYS A 42 21.32 6.52 2.21
CA LYS A 42 22.43 6.36 1.26
C LYS A 42 22.91 7.73 0.77
N GLU A 43 24.12 7.78 0.19
CA GLU A 43 24.72 9.06 -0.28
C GLU A 43 23.89 9.77 -1.35
N GLU A 44 23.23 9.00 -2.24
CA GLU A 44 22.40 9.53 -3.32
C GLU A 44 20.97 9.87 -2.91
N GLU A 45 20.55 9.54 -1.68
CA GLU A 45 19.20 9.79 -1.17
C GLU A 45 19.12 11.17 -0.49
N LYS A 46 17.92 11.71 -0.44
CA LYS A 46 17.61 12.96 0.25
C LYS A 46 16.44 12.74 1.20
N ASP A 47 16.55 13.24 2.41
CA ASP A 47 15.47 13.16 3.39
C ASP A 47 14.20 13.84 2.87
N GLY A 48 13.06 13.16 3.08
CA GLY A 48 11.75 13.57 2.55
C GLY A 48 11.51 13.23 1.08
N VAL A 49 12.50 12.63 0.39
CA VAL A 49 12.34 12.15 -0.99
C VAL A 49 12.43 10.62 -1.00
N GLY A 50 11.31 9.97 -1.25
CA GLY A 50 11.17 8.51 -1.15
C GLY A 50 10.99 8.02 0.28
N PHE A 51 11.75 8.55 1.24
CA PHE A 51 11.62 8.26 2.68
C PHE A 51 11.94 9.49 3.53
N TYR A 52 11.34 9.56 4.74
CA TYR A 52 11.89 10.30 5.87
C TYR A 52 12.76 9.36 6.69
N PHE A 53 14.00 9.76 6.95
CA PHE A 53 15.00 8.93 7.62
C PHE A 53 15.11 9.33 9.10
N TYR A 54 14.95 8.36 9.98
CA TYR A 54 15.07 8.52 11.42
C TYR A 54 16.25 7.68 11.93
N ASP A 55 16.92 8.17 12.94
CA ASP A 55 17.80 7.31 13.74
C ASP A 55 16.99 6.40 14.67
N LEU A 56 17.67 5.54 15.42
CA LEU A 56 17.00 4.59 16.31
C LEU A 56 16.18 5.29 17.40
N GLU A 57 16.68 6.41 17.93
CA GLU A 57 15.99 7.19 18.96
C GLU A 57 14.70 7.81 18.39
N GLY A 58 14.78 8.46 17.25
CA GLY A 58 13.62 9.04 16.55
C GLY A 58 12.60 7.99 16.14
N TRP A 59 13.05 6.80 15.68
CA TRP A 59 12.15 5.69 15.37
C TRP A 59 11.39 5.18 16.62
N ASN A 60 12.09 5.01 17.73
CA ASN A 60 11.45 4.60 18.98
C ASN A 60 10.46 5.66 19.49
N ALA A 61 10.78 6.94 19.36
CA ALA A 61 9.85 8.02 19.67
C ALA A 61 8.57 7.99 18.82
N LEU A 62 8.67 7.66 17.51
CA LEU A 62 7.48 7.45 16.65
C LEU A 62 6.61 6.28 17.14
N LYS A 63 7.23 5.18 17.59
CA LYS A 63 6.51 4.04 18.16
C LYS A 63 5.81 4.41 19.47
N GLU A 64 6.52 4.99 20.39
CA GLU A 64 6.02 5.32 21.73
C GLU A 64 4.91 6.39 21.70
N SER A 65 5.00 7.35 20.79
CA SER A 65 3.96 8.36 20.59
C SER A 65 2.70 7.84 19.89
N GLY A 66 2.73 6.60 19.34
CA GLY A 66 1.63 6.05 18.53
C GLY A 66 1.49 6.72 17.16
N ASP A 67 2.54 7.39 16.67
CA ASP A 67 2.51 8.04 15.34
C ASP A 67 2.58 7.03 14.19
N LEU A 68 3.05 5.82 14.42
CA LEU A 68 3.08 4.79 13.36
C LEU A 68 1.70 4.16 13.17
N ILE A 69 1.07 4.42 12.02
CA ILE A 69 -0.19 3.77 11.62
C ILE A 69 0.04 2.30 11.35
N GLU A 70 1.15 1.96 10.70
CA GLU A 70 1.63 0.62 10.46
C GLU A 70 3.16 0.62 10.43
N ALA A 71 3.75 -0.51 10.75
CA ALA A 71 5.19 -0.71 10.68
C ALA A 71 5.53 -2.16 10.28
N THR A 72 6.69 -2.32 9.66
CA THR A 72 7.24 -3.62 9.28
C THR A 72 8.76 -3.57 9.32
N GLU A 73 9.36 -4.71 9.62
CA GLU A 73 10.78 -4.92 9.36
C GLU A 73 10.96 -5.60 7.99
N PHE A 74 11.90 -5.11 7.21
CA PHE A 74 12.29 -5.73 5.96
C PHE A 74 13.81 -5.65 5.80
N ALA A 75 14.46 -6.78 5.54
CA ALA A 75 15.90 -6.90 5.40
C ALA A 75 16.68 -6.24 6.57
N GLY A 76 16.22 -6.43 7.81
CA GLY A 76 16.84 -5.90 9.03
C GLY A 76 16.66 -4.39 9.22
N ASN A 77 15.74 -3.77 8.52
CA ASN A 77 15.43 -2.34 8.66
C ASN A 77 13.94 -2.11 8.89
N ASP A 78 13.62 -1.13 9.69
CA ASP A 78 12.27 -0.71 10.01
C ASP A 78 11.72 0.27 8.99
N TYR A 79 10.45 0.08 8.61
CA TYR A 79 9.68 0.93 7.71
C TYR A 79 8.27 1.14 8.25
N GLY A 80 7.68 2.30 7.99
CA GLY A 80 6.33 2.59 8.46
C GLY A 80 5.67 3.77 7.77
N THR A 81 4.46 4.08 8.23
CA THR A 81 3.68 5.26 7.81
C THR A 81 3.34 6.11 9.03
N SER A 82 3.75 7.37 9.00
CA SER A 82 3.46 8.34 10.07
C SER A 82 2.03 8.83 9.98
N ARG A 83 1.30 8.75 11.10
CA ARG A 83 -0.05 9.29 11.27
C ARG A 83 -0.05 10.81 11.07
N ARG A 84 0.94 11.50 11.63
CA ARG A 84 1.09 12.95 11.51
C ARG A 84 1.21 13.36 10.05
N LEU A 85 2.07 12.72 9.26
CA LEU A 85 2.25 13.03 7.84
C LEU A 85 0.97 12.77 7.02
N VAL A 86 0.24 11.69 7.31
CA VAL A 86 -1.06 11.43 6.68
C VAL A 86 -2.05 12.52 7.03
N LYS A 87 -2.19 12.88 8.32
CA LYS A 87 -3.11 13.94 8.75
C LYS A 87 -2.79 15.28 8.12
N GLU A 88 -1.52 15.67 8.04
CA GLU A 88 -1.10 16.92 7.39
C GLU A 88 -1.56 17.02 5.93
N LEU A 89 -1.57 15.90 5.19
CA LEU A 89 -2.07 15.87 3.81
C LEU A 89 -3.59 15.91 3.76
N LEU A 90 -4.28 15.16 4.63
CA LEU A 90 -5.74 15.19 4.73
C LEU A 90 -6.25 16.59 5.11
N ASP A 91 -5.59 17.27 6.04
CA ASP A 91 -5.93 18.63 6.49
C ASP A 91 -5.71 19.68 5.39
N LYS A 92 -4.80 19.42 4.44
CA LYS A 92 -4.63 20.22 3.22
C LYS A 92 -5.73 19.96 2.17
N GLY A 93 -6.70 19.11 2.46
CA GLY A 93 -7.79 18.78 1.54
C GLY A 93 -7.41 17.75 0.47
N LEU A 94 -6.37 16.94 0.69
CA LEU A 94 -5.92 15.88 -0.21
C LEU A 94 -6.38 14.51 0.29
N ASN A 95 -6.71 13.61 -0.63
CA ASN A 95 -6.79 12.19 -0.34
C ASN A 95 -5.37 11.61 -0.33
N VAL A 96 -5.09 10.71 0.60
CA VAL A 96 -3.78 10.04 0.70
C VAL A 96 -3.91 8.60 0.26
N MET A 97 -3.03 8.12 -0.61
CA MET A 97 -3.05 6.73 -1.05
C MET A 97 -1.72 6.06 -0.72
N ILE A 98 -1.81 4.84 -0.18
CA ILE A 98 -0.67 3.95 0.09
C ILE A 98 -0.97 2.54 -0.42
N ASP A 99 0.05 1.83 -0.85
CA ASP A 99 -0.01 0.41 -1.15
C ASP A 99 0.69 -0.40 -0.04
N ARG A 100 0.04 -1.45 0.44
CA ARG A 100 0.55 -2.26 1.56
C ARG A 100 0.19 -3.74 1.37
N SER A 101 1.06 -4.61 1.88
CA SER A 101 0.71 -6.02 2.04
C SER A 101 -0.54 -6.17 2.90
N VAL A 102 -1.23 -7.29 2.79
CA VAL A 102 -2.48 -7.53 3.53
C VAL A 102 -2.30 -7.36 5.04
N ASP A 103 -1.21 -7.85 5.62
CA ASP A 103 -0.91 -7.72 7.04
C ASP A 103 -0.74 -6.26 7.48
N ARG A 104 -0.04 -5.46 6.65
CA ARG A 104 0.15 -4.03 6.92
C ARG A 104 -1.14 -3.23 6.70
N ALA A 105 -1.93 -3.57 5.68
CA ALA A 105 -3.25 -2.99 5.47
C ALA A 105 -4.18 -3.26 6.65
N ALA A 106 -4.13 -4.46 7.23
CA ALA A 106 -4.86 -4.80 8.45
C ALA A 106 -4.39 -3.97 9.66
N GLN A 107 -3.08 -3.67 9.78
CA GLN A 107 -2.60 -2.75 10.81
C GLN A 107 -3.18 -1.34 10.61
N VAL A 108 -3.14 -0.82 9.37
CA VAL A 108 -3.75 0.48 9.06
C VAL A 108 -5.22 0.50 9.45
N LYS A 109 -5.99 -0.51 9.06
CA LYS A 109 -7.42 -0.58 9.35
C LYS A 109 -7.73 -0.65 10.86
N ARG A 110 -6.87 -1.31 11.67
CA ARG A 110 -7.00 -1.31 13.13
C ARG A 110 -6.70 0.05 13.76
N ASN A 111 -5.68 0.74 13.24
CA ASN A 111 -5.18 2.00 13.81
C ASN A 111 -5.85 3.25 13.24
N MET A 112 -6.51 3.13 12.08
CA MET A 112 -7.31 4.14 11.39
C MET A 112 -8.54 3.47 10.77
N PRO A 113 -9.59 3.14 11.55
CA PRO A 113 -10.77 2.41 11.06
C PRO A 113 -11.51 3.11 9.92
N GLU A 114 -11.39 4.44 9.85
CA GLU A 114 -11.97 5.29 8.80
C GLU A 114 -11.25 5.19 7.45
N ALA A 115 -10.05 4.59 7.41
CA ALA A 115 -9.32 4.40 6.16
C ALA A 115 -10.10 3.49 5.19
N LEU A 116 -10.17 3.88 3.92
CA LEU A 116 -10.75 3.07 2.86
C LEU A 116 -9.74 2.01 2.42
N CYS A 117 -9.96 0.76 2.80
CA CYS A 117 -9.13 -0.36 2.36
C CYS A 117 -9.74 -1.00 1.11
N VAL A 118 -8.97 -1.04 0.03
CA VAL A 118 -9.38 -1.64 -1.25
C VAL A 118 -8.44 -2.78 -1.61
N TYR A 119 -9.00 -3.97 -1.77
CA TYR A 119 -8.25 -5.13 -2.23
C TYR A 119 -8.31 -5.22 -3.76
N ILE A 120 -7.15 -5.18 -4.39
CA ILE A 120 -6.99 -5.28 -5.84
C ILE A 120 -6.81 -6.76 -6.18
N GLU A 121 -7.74 -7.29 -6.97
CA GLU A 121 -7.86 -8.71 -7.22
C GLU A 121 -7.95 -9.01 -8.72
N PRO A 122 -6.85 -9.43 -9.36
CA PRO A 122 -6.95 -9.99 -10.70
C PRO A 122 -7.70 -11.33 -10.66
N SER A 123 -8.37 -11.71 -11.75
CA SER A 123 -8.89 -13.05 -11.87
C SER A 123 -7.77 -14.08 -11.76
N GLU A 124 -8.11 -15.28 -11.27
CA GLU A 124 -7.14 -16.37 -11.11
C GLU A 124 -6.36 -16.64 -12.41
N ARG A 125 -7.07 -16.66 -13.54
CA ARG A 125 -6.47 -16.84 -14.87
C ARG A 125 -5.43 -15.77 -15.18
N VAL A 126 -5.76 -14.48 -14.99
CA VAL A 126 -4.86 -13.37 -15.28
C VAL A 126 -3.67 -13.37 -14.31
N LEU A 127 -3.89 -13.67 -13.05
CA LEU A 127 -2.82 -13.75 -12.05
C LEU A 127 -1.86 -14.91 -12.39
N GLU A 128 -2.39 -16.08 -12.75
CA GLU A 128 -1.58 -17.21 -13.15
C GLU A 128 -0.75 -16.90 -14.40
N GLU A 129 -1.34 -16.26 -15.42
CA GLU A 129 -0.62 -15.81 -16.63
C GLU A 129 0.53 -14.85 -16.27
N ARG A 130 0.28 -13.86 -15.40
CA ARG A 130 1.33 -12.93 -14.91
C ARG A 130 2.44 -13.66 -14.14
N TYR A 131 2.10 -14.64 -13.31
CA TYR A 131 3.09 -15.43 -12.58
C TYR A 131 3.88 -16.36 -13.48
N ARG A 132 3.25 -16.99 -14.49
CA ARG A 132 3.97 -17.83 -15.47
C ARG A 132 5.05 -17.05 -16.21
N ALA A 133 4.86 -15.76 -16.46
CA ALA A 133 5.85 -14.91 -17.13
C ALA A 133 7.12 -14.67 -16.30
N ILE A 134 7.07 -14.81 -14.96
CA ILE A 134 8.18 -14.49 -14.05
C ILE A 134 8.71 -15.71 -13.28
N CYS A 135 7.90 -16.75 -13.10
CA CYS A 135 8.29 -17.96 -12.36
C CYS A 135 9.26 -18.84 -13.17
N ARG A 136 10.27 -19.35 -12.49
CA ARG A 136 11.30 -20.22 -13.08
C ARG A 136 10.94 -21.71 -13.01
N SER A 137 9.91 -22.07 -12.23
CA SER A 137 9.48 -23.45 -12.04
C SER A 137 7.98 -23.54 -11.74
N LYS A 138 7.41 -24.74 -11.97
CA LYS A 138 6.03 -25.05 -11.60
C LYS A 138 5.79 -24.96 -10.09
N LEU A 139 6.78 -25.33 -9.30
CA LEU A 139 6.70 -25.24 -7.84
C LEU A 139 6.61 -23.78 -7.39
N GLU A 140 7.44 -22.89 -7.95
CA GLU A 140 7.36 -21.45 -7.65
C GLU A 140 6.00 -20.87 -8.02
N LEU A 141 5.46 -21.25 -9.18
CA LEU A 141 4.12 -20.85 -9.60
C LEU A 141 3.06 -21.30 -8.60
N SER A 142 3.07 -22.58 -8.22
CA SER A 142 2.10 -23.14 -7.25
C SER A 142 2.17 -22.40 -5.92
N LEU A 143 3.37 -22.15 -5.38
CA LEU A 143 3.56 -21.45 -4.11
C LEU A 143 3.06 -19.99 -4.17
N ARG A 144 3.24 -19.31 -5.30
CA ARG A 144 2.75 -17.94 -5.50
C ARG A 144 1.22 -17.91 -5.57
N MET A 145 0.60 -18.85 -6.30
CA MET A 145 -0.86 -18.96 -6.37
C MET A 145 -1.47 -19.26 -5.00
N GLU A 146 -0.91 -20.23 -4.26
CA GLU A 146 -1.34 -20.53 -2.88
C GLU A 146 -1.18 -19.34 -1.94
N THR A 147 -0.09 -18.58 -2.09
CA THR A 147 0.12 -17.37 -1.29
C THR A 147 -0.91 -16.30 -1.63
N ALA A 148 -1.24 -16.11 -2.92
CA ALA A 148 -2.26 -15.17 -3.36
C ALA A 148 -3.65 -15.52 -2.81
N GLU A 149 -4.01 -16.83 -2.80
CA GLU A 149 -5.28 -17.29 -2.22
C GLU A 149 -5.34 -17.01 -0.72
N ARG A 150 -4.30 -17.33 0.04
CA ARG A 150 -4.23 -16.99 1.49
C ARG A 150 -4.35 -15.49 1.73
N GLN A 151 -3.74 -14.66 0.89
CA GLN A 151 -3.86 -13.20 0.99
C GLN A 151 -5.28 -12.74 0.67
N ARG A 152 -5.95 -13.36 -0.29
CA ARG A 152 -7.35 -13.09 -0.64
C ARG A 152 -8.28 -13.38 0.53
N GLU A 153 -8.12 -14.54 1.18
CA GLU A 153 -8.88 -14.90 2.37
C GLU A 153 -8.62 -13.93 3.53
N ALA A 154 -7.35 -13.61 3.78
CA ALA A 154 -6.95 -12.68 4.83
C ALA A 154 -7.41 -11.24 4.60
N SER A 155 -7.80 -10.87 3.38
CA SER A 155 -8.26 -9.52 3.00
C SER A 155 -9.76 -9.26 3.25
N ALA A 156 -10.46 -10.14 3.96
CA ALA A 156 -11.90 -10.02 4.24
C ALA A 156 -12.28 -8.72 4.99
N PHE A 157 -11.33 -8.08 5.65
CA PHE A 157 -11.52 -6.80 6.34
C PHE A 157 -11.55 -5.57 5.41
N CYS A 158 -11.15 -5.71 4.14
CA CYS A 158 -11.17 -4.62 3.19
C CYS A 158 -12.60 -4.19 2.85
N ASP A 159 -12.79 -2.88 2.66
CA ASP A 159 -14.11 -2.28 2.44
C ASP A 159 -14.63 -2.50 1.02
N ALA A 160 -13.72 -2.70 0.06
CA ALA A 160 -14.05 -2.93 -1.35
C ALA A 160 -13.03 -3.85 -2.03
N ARG A 161 -13.44 -4.43 -3.15
CA ARG A 161 -12.61 -5.22 -4.07
C ARG A 161 -12.72 -4.62 -5.46
N VAL A 162 -11.59 -4.54 -6.16
CA VAL A 162 -11.50 -4.03 -7.53
C VAL A 162 -10.78 -5.05 -8.39
N CYS A 163 -11.42 -5.47 -9.47
CA CYS A 163 -10.80 -6.38 -10.44
C CYS A 163 -9.71 -5.68 -11.25
N SER A 164 -8.52 -6.27 -11.32
CA SER A 164 -7.37 -5.71 -12.04
C SER A 164 -6.96 -6.49 -13.29
N ASP A 165 -7.90 -7.17 -13.92
CA ASP A 165 -7.67 -7.79 -15.23
C ASP A 165 -7.35 -6.73 -16.29
N ASP A 166 -8.07 -5.60 -16.22
CA ASP A 166 -7.78 -4.35 -16.94
C ASP A 166 -7.37 -3.26 -15.93
N LEU A 167 -6.10 -2.83 -16.01
CA LEU A 167 -5.54 -1.87 -15.07
C LEU A 167 -6.16 -0.47 -15.19
N GLU A 168 -6.56 -0.05 -16.41
CA GLU A 168 -7.22 1.25 -16.61
C GLU A 168 -8.65 1.25 -16.05
N ALA A 169 -9.39 0.17 -16.27
CA ALA A 169 -10.72 -0.01 -15.69
C ALA A 169 -10.64 -0.01 -14.16
N ALA A 170 -9.66 -0.73 -13.59
CA ALA A 170 -9.40 -0.76 -12.14
C ALA A 170 -9.09 0.63 -11.58
N ALA A 171 -8.27 1.43 -12.28
CA ALA A 171 -7.96 2.80 -11.86
C ALA A 171 -9.20 3.71 -11.88
N ARG A 172 -10.07 3.56 -12.88
CA ARG A 172 -11.35 4.31 -12.94
C ARG A 172 -12.29 3.91 -11.79
N GLU A 173 -12.45 2.61 -11.54
CA GLU A 173 -13.27 2.10 -10.44
C GLU A 173 -12.73 2.57 -9.07
N LEU A 174 -11.43 2.47 -8.85
CA LEU A 174 -10.78 2.98 -7.64
C LEU A 174 -11.02 4.49 -7.47
N SER A 175 -10.88 5.26 -8.55
CA SER A 175 -11.15 6.72 -8.52
C SER A 175 -12.58 7.04 -8.11
N ALA A 176 -13.56 6.23 -8.54
CA ALA A 176 -14.97 6.38 -8.16
C ALA A 176 -15.20 6.04 -6.68
N LEU A 177 -14.51 5.04 -6.12
CA LEU A 177 -14.57 4.69 -4.69
C LEU A 177 -13.99 5.79 -3.77
N ILE A 178 -12.98 6.50 -4.25
CA ILE A 178 -12.38 7.63 -3.53
C ILE A 178 -13.37 8.81 -3.44
N GLY A 179 -14.12 9.06 -4.48
CA GLY A 179 -15.14 10.12 -4.55
C GLY A 179 -14.62 11.47 -5.03
#